data_3c159330fd510940c233e6c6b4956798
#
_entry.id   3c159330fd510940c233e6c6b4956798
#
_cell.length_a   1.000
_cell.length_b   1.000
_cell.length_c   1.000
_cell.angle_alpha   90.00
_cell.angle_beta   90.00
_cell.angle_gamma   90.00
#
_symmetry.space_group_name_H-M   'P 1'
#
loop_
_entity.id
_entity.type
_entity.pdbx_description
1 polymer ?
#
loop_
_entity_poly.entity_id
_entity_poly.type
_entity_poly.pdbx_seq_one_letter_code
_entity_poly.pdbx_strand_id
1 'polypeptide(L)'
;MKRTQYFKWGLTAFLTVCAVLVFYDTFYQAGTLQQFVSKLASILAPVLYGFAIAYLLTPIMSCLEQAIAALWKKLFKKELKQPSGALRLVSILLTEAVVIFLLYLLMSVLVPQVVDSVTTLINNAESYYRKVYRWANDLLESDSGIGVWLAGLITERYTDGMAFLTDKVLPWAQKAIVPLTNGIWSGIRGAVGFAFDLIVGIIVSIYLMGMKEKSLARCCKAVYAALPEENADAVMRGTRRVNAIFSGFVRGKLLDSLIIGILCFICCSILKMPYTPLVSVVVGVTNVIPFFGPFLGAVPSAFLILLVSPKQCLVFVIFIVILQQFDGNILGPKILGDATGISSFWVIVAILVGGGFAGVLGMFIGVPVFACIQELLKFLMDRRLRKRNMPTEAYAYVGRAKDSPPEDTPAPKPKDPA
;
A
#
# COMPACT_ATOMS: atom_id res chain seq x y z
N MET A 1 -38.96 -31.11 -2.86
CA MET A 1 -37.58 -31.49 -3.28
C MET A 1 -37.26 -31.24 -4.75
N LYS A 2 -38.15 -31.46 -5.72
CA LYS A 2 -37.87 -31.28 -7.17
C LYS A 2 -37.59 -29.85 -7.61
N ARG A 3 -38.26 -28.84 -7.01
CA ARG A 3 -38.12 -27.42 -7.40
C ARG A 3 -36.72 -26.82 -7.11
N THR A 4 -36.06 -27.29 -6.06
CA THR A 4 -34.69 -26.87 -5.69
C THR A 4 -33.62 -27.47 -6.62
N GLN A 5 -33.92 -28.65 -7.20
CA GLN A 5 -33.02 -29.31 -8.14
C GLN A 5 -33.03 -28.60 -9.50
N TYR A 6 -34.22 -28.27 -10.02
CA TYR A 6 -34.36 -27.49 -11.27
C TYR A 6 -33.71 -26.10 -11.16
N PHE A 7 -33.83 -25.43 -10.00
CA PHE A 7 -33.17 -24.18 -9.75
C PHE A 7 -31.63 -24.32 -9.78
N LYS A 8 -31.08 -25.38 -9.17
CA LYS A 8 -29.64 -25.65 -9.22
C LYS A 8 -29.16 -25.92 -10.64
N TRP A 9 -29.89 -26.72 -11.42
CA TRP A 9 -29.56 -26.98 -12.82
C TRP A 9 -29.65 -25.73 -13.68
N GLY A 10 -30.67 -24.90 -13.50
CA GLY A 10 -30.80 -23.61 -14.19
C GLY A 10 -29.68 -22.64 -13.84
N LEU A 11 -29.31 -22.58 -12.56
CA LEU A 11 -28.19 -21.73 -12.11
C LEU A 11 -26.85 -22.22 -12.68
N THR A 12 -26.63 -23.57 -12.70
CA THR A 12 -25.40 -24.11 -13.27
C THR A 12 -25.32 -23.83 -14.76
N ALA A 13 -26.40 -24.07 -15.51
CA ALA A 13 -26.47 -23.78 -16.95
C ALA A 13 -26.23 -22.28 -17.22
N PHE A 14 -26.86 -21.39 -16.46
CA PHE A 14 -26.65 -19.95 -16.57
C PHE A 14 -25.19 -19.54 -16.31
N LEU A 15 -24.57 -20.04 -15.24
CA LEU A 15 -23.17 -19.79 -14.92
C LEU A 15 -22.22 -20.35 -16.00
N THR A 16 -22.54 -21.51 -16.57
CA THR A 16 -21.72 -22.06 -17.66
C THR A 16 -21.81 -21.21 -18.92
N VAL A 17 -23.00 -20.75 -19.29
CA VAL A 17 -23.18 -19.85 -20.44
C VAL A 17 -22.48 -18.54 -20.21
N CYS A 18 -22.58 -17.93 -19.01
CA CYS A 18 -21.85 -16.72 -18.65
C CYS A 18 -20.33 -16.93 -18.73
N ALA A 19 -19.81 -18.05 -18.22
CA ALA A 19 -18.38 -18.37 -18.29
C ALA A 19 -17.89 -18.51 -19.74
N VAL A 20 -18.68 -19.18 -20.61
CA VAL A 20 -18.37 -19.30 -22.05
C VAL A 20 -18.38 -17.95 -22.73
N LEU A 21 -19.37 -17.09 -22.44
CA LEU A 21 -19.45 -15.74 -23.01
C LEU A 21 -18.27 -14.86 -22.57
N VAL A 22 -17.90 -14.92 -21.29
CA VAL A 22 -16.72 -14.20 -20.76
C VAL A 22 -15.43 -14.72 -21.42
N PHE A 23 -15.29 -16.03 -21.56
CA PHE A 23 -14.17 -16.63 -22.25
C PHE A 23 -14.09 -16.19 -23.72
N TYR A 24 -15.22 -16.24 -24.44
CA TYR A 24 -15.31 -15.81 -25.83
C TYR A 24 -14.96 -14.33 -26.00
N ASP A 25 -15.51 -13.43 -25.18
CA ASP A 25 -15.21 -12.01 -25.21
C ASP A 25 -13.74 -11.71 -24.91
N THR A 26 -13.16 -12.44 -23.93
CA THR A 26 -11.75 -12.26 -23.54
C THR A 26 -10.76 -12.71 -24.63
N PHE A 27 -11.06 -13.78 -25.37
CA PHE A 27 -10.13 -14.37 -26.31
C PHE A 27 -10.41 -14.02 -27.78
N TYR A 28 -11.65 -13.70 -28.16
CA TYR A 28 -12.05 -13.49 -29.56
C TYR A 28 -12.55 -12.08 -29.89
N GLN A 29 -13.15 -11.36 -28.96
CA GLN A 29 -13.67 -10.00 -29.17
C GLN A 29 -12.97 -8.95 -28.31
N ALA A 30 -11.74 -9.21 -27.91
CA ALA A 30 -10.83 -8.37 -27.14
C ALA A 30 -11.39 -6.98 -26.78
N GLY A 31 -12.25 -6.85 -25.78
CA GLY A 31 -12.40 -5.58 -25.12
C GLY A 31 -13.77 -5.07 -24.77
N THR A 32 -14.90 -5.65 -25.17
CA THR A 32 -16.22 -5.10 -24.81
C THR A 32 -16.49 -5.24 -23.31
N LEU A 33 -16.22 -6.41 -22.74
CA LEU A 33 -16.35 -6.63 -21.29
C LEU A 33 -15.31 -5.80 -20.52
N GLN A 34 -14.07 -5.76 -21.00
CA GLN A 34 -13.01 -4.98 -20.39
C GLN A 34 -13.31 -3.47 -20.44
N GLN A 35 -13.82 -2.97 -21.57
CA GLN A 35 -14.28 -1.58 -21.70
C GLN A 35 -15.45 -1.29 -20.78
N PHE A 36 -16.43 -2.19 -20.68
CA PHE A 36 -17.56 -2.05 -19.76
C PHE A 36 -17.10 -2.00 -18.31
N VAL A 37 -16.26 -2.97 -17.89
CA VAL A 37 -15.68 -3.00 -16.53
C VAL A 37 -14.85 -1.77 -16.24
N SER A 38 -14.01 -1.32 -17.18
CA SER A 38 -13.21 -0.10 -17.05
C SER A 38 -14.09 1.15 -16.91
N LYS A 39 -15.14 1.25 -17.74
CA LYS A 39 -16.10 2.36 -17.67
C LYS A 39 -16.88 2.34 -16.33
N LEU A 40 -17.31 1.16 -15.90
CA LEU A 40 -17.96 1.01 -14.59
C LEU A 40 -17.03 1.36 -13.44
N ALA A 41 -15.78 0.91 -13.48
CA ALA A 41 -14.76 1.25 -12.50
C ALA A 41 -14.48 2.76 -12.46
N SER A 42 -14.42 3.45 -13.60
CA SER A 42 -14.23 4.90 -13.65
C SER A 42 -15.42 5.66 -13.07
N ILE A 43 -16.66 5.21 -13.33
CA ILE A 43 -17.87 5.82 -12.75
C ILE A 43 -17.91 5.61 -11.22
N LEU A 44 -17.45 4.45 -10.74
CA LEU A 44 -17.41 4.14 -9.32
C LEU A 44 -16.15 4.64 -8.60
N ALA A 45 -15.18 5.18 -9.32
CA ALA A 45 -13.92 5.66 -8.74
C ALA A 45 -14.11 6.60 -7.54
N PRO A 46 -14.97 7.64 -7.58
CA PRO A 46 -15.20 8.51 -6.43
C PRO A 46 -15.73 7.77 -5.21
N VAL A 47 -16.59 6.76 -5.43
CA VAL A 47 -17.16 5.93 -4.36
C VAL A 47 -16.08 5.03 -3.76
N LEU A 48 -15.20 4.45 -4.59
CA LEU A 48 -14.06 3.65 -4.13
C LEU A 48 -13.06 4.50 -3.35
N TYR A 49 -12.78 5.73 -3.79
CA TYR A 49 -11.97 6.68 -3.03
C TYR A 49 -12.61 7.01 -1.67
N GLY A 50 -13.92 7.29 -1.64
CA GLY A 50 -14.65 7.53 -0.40
C GLY A 50 -14.63 6.33 0.54
N PHE A 51 -14.74 5.12 0.02
CA PHE A 51 -14.60 3.90 0.81
C PHE A 51 -13.18 3.75 1.40
N ALA A 52 -12.14 3.99 0.61
CA ALA A 52 -10.75 3.94 1.05
C ALA A 52 -10.48 5.01 2.14
N ILE A 53 -10.93 6.25 1.93
CA ILE A 53 -10.82 7.35 2.89
C ILE A 53 -11.53 6.97 4.19
N ALA A 54 -12.81 6.55 4.13
CA ALA A 54 -13.57 6.13 5.30
C ALA A 54 -12.89 4.99 6.07
N TYR A 55 -12.31 4.02 5.35
CA TYR A 55 -11.60 2.90 5.95
C TYR A 55 -10.35 3.34 6.71
N LEU A 56 -9.56 4.25 6.12
CA LEU A 56 -8.34 4.80 6.71
C LEU A 56 -8.64 5.72 7.90
N LEU A 57 -9.69 6.56 7.79
CA LEU A 57 -10.03 7.56 8.80
C LEU A 57 -10.87 7.02 9.97
N THR A 58 -11.54 5.88 9.79
CA THR A 58 -12.37 5.26 10.84
C THR A 58 -11.65 5.10 12.20
N PRO A 59 -10.38 4.64 12.29
CA PRO A 59 -9.69 4.53 13.56
C PRO A 59 -9.38 5.88 14.20
N ILE A 60 -9.04 6.88 13.39
CA ILE A 60 -8.80 8.26 13.88
C ILE A 60 -10.10 8.83 14.43
N MET A 61 -11.19 8.70 13.67
CA MET A 61 -12.52 9.09 14.10
C MET A 61 -12.92 8.42 15.44
N SER A 62 -12.69 7.10 15.57
CA SER A 62 -13.02 6.38 16.80
C SER A 62 -12.19 6.85 18.00
N CYS A 63 -10.93 7.20 17.78
CA CYS A 63 -10.06 7.77 18.82
C CYS A 63 -10.57 9.16 19.26
N LEU A 64 -10.91 10.03 18.29
CA LEU A 64 -11.46 11.36 18.57
C LEU A 64 -12.82 11.27 19.26
N GLU A 65 -13.70 10.36 18.82
CA GLU A 65 -15.01 10.14 19.47
C GLU A 65 -14.85 9.77 20.94
N GLN A 66 -13.92 8.86 21.26
CA GLN A 66 -13.61 8.50 22.65
C GLN A 66 -12.99 9.66 23.44
N ALA A 67 -12.08 10.42 22.84
CA ALA A 67 -11.47 11.58 23.47
C ALA A 67 -12.50 12.68 23.77
N ILE A 68 -13.39 12.98 22.82
CA ILE A 68 -14.47 13.96 23.01
C ILE A 68 -15.44 13.49 24.09
N ALA A 69 -15.82 12.20 24.08
CA ALA A 69 -16.71 11.64 25.12
C ALA A 69 -16.07 11.71 26.52
N ALA A 70 -14.78 11.40 26.63
CA ALA A 70 -14.04 11.49 27.89
C ALA A 70 -13.94 12.95 28.39
N LEU A 71 -13.65 13.89 27.48
CA LEU A 71 -13.60 15.32 27.79
C LEU A 71 -14.96 15.84 28.25
N TRP A 72 -16.02 15.44 27.55
CA TRP A 72 -17.41 15.79 27.92
C TRP A 72 -17.78 15.28 29.31
N LYS A 73 -17.47 14.01 29.61
CA LYS A 73 -17.69 13.41 30.94
C LYS A 73 -16.92 14.18 32.03
N LYS A 74 -15.70 14.63 31.74
CA LYS A 74 -14.89 15.42 32.70
C LYS A 74 -15.43 16.82 32.95
N LEU A 75 -15.95 17.49 31.89
CA LEU A 75 -16.47 18.87 32.00
C LEU A 75 -17.89 18.94 32.59
N PHE A 76 -18.76 18.04 32.11
CA PHE A 76 -20.22 18.14 32.43
C PHE A 76 -20.71 17.09 33.44
N LYS A 77 -19.83 16.18 33.90
CA LYS A 77 -20.17 15.06 34.81
C LYS A 77 -21.35 14.20 34.33
N LYS A 78 -21.72 14.30 33.05
CA LYS A 78 -22.77 13.50 32.40
C LYS A 78 -22.16 12.52 31.41
N GLU A 79 -22.65 11.28 31.46
CA GLU A 79 -22.27 10.28 30.45
C GLU A 79 -23.08 10.53 29.17
N LEU A 80 -22.38 10.75 28.07
CA LEU A 80 -22.97 10.72 26.74
C LEU A 80 -23.30 9.27 26.40
N LYS A 81 -24.56 8.97 26.06
CA LYS A 81 -24.92 7.69 25.47
C LYS A 81 -24.15 7.51 24.17
N GLN A 82 -23.22 6.59 24.15
CA GLN A 82 -22.51 6.22 22.91
C GLN A 82 -23.36 5.19 22.12
N PRO A 83 -23.46 5.36 20.79
CA PRO A 83 -23.09 6.52 19.96
C PRO A 83 -24.25 7.52 19.82
N SER A 84 -24.13 8.72 20.34
CA SER A 84 -25.08 9.77 20.00
C SER A 84 -24.81 10.22 18.55
N GLY A 85 -25.82 10.33 17.70
CA GLY A 85 -25.66 10.72 16.30
C GLY A 85 -24.95 12.07 16.12
N ALA A 86 -25.16 13.00 17.03
CA ALA A 86 -24.51 14.31 17.05
C ALA A 86 -23.03 14.21 17.39
N LEU A 87 -22.63 13.46 18.41
CA LEU A 87 -21.24 13.25 18.77
C LEU A 87 -20.47 12.63 17.61
N ARG A 88 -21.07 11.63 16.97
CA ARG A 88 -20.47 10.95 15.83
C ARG A 88 -20.27 11.89 14.64
N LEU A 89 -21.28 12.70 14.31
CA LEU A 89 -21.17 13.68 13.23
C LEU A 89 -20.03 14.68 13.50
N VAL A 90 -19.96 15.22 14.72
CA VAL A 90 -18.88 16.14 15.13
C VAL A 90 -17.52 15.45 15.04
N SER A 91 -17.39 14.21 15.50
CA SER A 91 -16.13 13.45 15.41
C SER A 91 -15.71 13.18 13.97
N ILE A 92 -16.65 12.89 13.06
CA ILE A 92 -16.38 12.71 11.63
C ILE A 92 -15.88 14.01 11.01
N LEU A 93 -16.63 15.11 11.17
CA LEU A 93 -16.26 16.41 10.61
C LEU A 93 -14.92 16.90 11.15
N LEU A 94 -14.66 16.71 12.44
CA LEU A 94 -13.38 17.06 13.04
C LEU A 94 -12.24 16.20 12.49
N THR A 95 -12.47 14.91 12.28
CA THR A 95 -11.48 14.00 11.68
C THR A 95 -11.11 14.43 10.28
N GLU A 96 -12.10 14.68 9.43
CA GLU A 96 -11.89 15.17 8.05
C GLU A 96 -11.16 16.52 8.06
N ALA A 97 -11.61 17.47 8.88
CA ALA A 97 -10.99 18.79 8.98
C ALA A 97 -9.52 18.70 9.44
N VAL A 98 -9.20 17.88 10.44
CA VAL A 98 -7.84 17.68 10.93
C VAL A 98 -6.97 17.04 9.86
N VAL A 99 -7.45 16.02 9.17
CA VAL A 99 -6.67 15.35 8.12
C VAL A 99 -6.45 16.26 6.92
N ILE A 100 -7.48 16.97 6.46
CA ILE A 100 -7.36 17.96 5.37
C ILE A 100 -6.37 19.07 5.76
N PHE A 101 -6.44 19.57 6.99
CA PHE A 101 -5.52 20.58 7.49
C PHE A 101 -4.06 20.08 7.57
N LEU A 102 -3.84 18.85 8.05
CA LEU A 102 -2.51 18.23 8.06
C LEU A 102 -1.97 18.00 6.66
N LEU A 103 -2.81 17.54 5.73
CA LEU A 103 -2.42 17.39 4.32
C LEU A 103 -2.10 18.75 3.69
N TYR A 104 -2.91 19.79 3.99
CA TYR A 104 -2.62 21.15 3.52
C TYR A 104 -1.27 21.66 4.05
N LEU A 105 -1.00 21.51 5.36
CA LEU A 105 0.28 21.88 5.95
C LEU A 105 1.44 21.10 5.30
N LEU A 106 1.28 19.79 5.15
CA LEU A 106 2.28 18.96 4.52
C LEU A 106 2.56 19.43 3.08
N MET A 107 1.53 19.63 2.28
CA MET A 107 1.67 20.09 0.89
C MET A 107 2.21 21.51 0.78
N SER A 108 1.82 22.43 1.67
CA SER A 108 2.31 23.81 1.66
C SER A 108 3.81 23.92 1.97
N VAL A 109 4.37 22.97 2.72
CA VAL A 109 5.80 22.90 3.00
C VAL A 109 6.55 22.09 1.95
N LEU A 110 6.03 20.90 1.57
CA LEU A 110 6.74 19.98 0.69
C LEU A 110 6.73 20.44 -0.77
N VAL A 111 5.58 20.89 -1.29
CA VAL A 111 5.47 21.22 -2.72
C VAL A 111 6.44 22.32 -3.14
N PRO A 112 6.55 23.46 -2.45
CA PRO A 112 7.56 24.48 -2.80
C PRO A 112 8.98 23.91 -2.77
N GLN A 113 9.34 23.16 -1.73
CA GLN A 113 10.68 22.60 -1.59
C GLN A 113 11.02 21.55 -2.65
N VAL A 114 10.05 20.74 -3.07
CA VAL A 114 10.20 19.79 -4.18
C VAL A 114 10.39 20.56 -5.49
N VAL A 115 9.55 21.56 -5.75
CA VAL A 115 9.65 22.42 -6.95
C VAL A 115 11.01 23.11 -7.01
N ASP A 116 11.45 23.73 -5.92
CA ASP A 116 12.76 24.39 -5.82
C ASP A 116 13.93 23.41 -6.05
N SER A 117 13.84 22.21 -5.46
CA SER A 117 14.85 21.16 -5.63
C SER A 117 14.97 20.71 -7.09
N VAL A 118 13.85 20.48 -7.75
CA VAL A 118 13.84 20.05 -9.16
C VAL A 118 14.23 21.21 -10.09
N THR A 119 13.77 22.42 -9.83
CA THR A 119 14.17 23.62 -10.59
C THR A 119 15.68 23.85 -10.48
N THR A 120 16.23 23.73 -9.29
CA THR A 120 17.68 23.84 -9.04
C THR A 120 18.44 22.74 -9.76
N LEU A 121 17.93 21.51 -9.78
CA LEU A 121 18.52 20.40 -10.52
C LEU A 121 18.55 20.70 -12.02
N ILE A 122 17.43 21.16 -12.59
CA ILE A 122 17.32 21.48 -14.02
C ILE A 122 18.30 22.61 -14.38
N ASN A 123 18.30 23.71 -13.63
CA ASN A 123 19.13 24.89 -13.89
C ASN A 123 20.63 24.61 -13.74
N ASN A 124 20.99 23.67 -12.88
CA ASN A 124 22.40 23.35 -12.62
C ASN A 124 22.85 22.02 -13.28
N ALA A 125 22.02 21.39 -14.10
CA ALA A 125 22.30 20.08 -14.71
C ALA A 125 23.66 20.07 -15.43
N GLU A 126 23.97 21.09 -16.22
CA GLU A 126 25.25 21.21 -16.94
C GLU A 126 26.45 21.35 -15.98
N SER A 127 26.28 22.11 -14.88
CA SER A 127 27.36 22.30 -13.90
C SER A 127 27.63 21.02 -13.09
N TYR A 128 26.59 20.27 -12.75
CA TYR A 128 26.71 18.98 -12.06
C TYR A 128 27.41 17.96 -12.93
N TYR A 129 27.04 17.92 -14.20
CA TYR A 129 27.70 17.14 -15.21
C TYR A 129 29.21 17.37 -15.26
N ARG A 130 29.64 18.64 -15.40
CA ARG A 130 31.08 19.00 -15.42
C ARG A 130 31.80 18.63 -14.13
N LYS A 131 31.10 18.63 -12.98
CA LYS A 131 31.67 18.20 -11.69
C LYS A 131 31.89 16.70 -11.62
N VAL A 132 30.91 15.90 -12.06
CA VAL A 132 31.01 14.44 -12.08
C VAL A 132 32.13 14.01 -13.05
N TYR A 133 32.21 14.65 -14.22
CA TYR A 133 33.26 14.37 -15.20
C TYR A 133 34.65 14.71 -14.65
N ARG A 134 34.84 15.86 -14.02
CA ARG A 134 36.10 16.21 -13.37
C ARG A 134 36.48 15.22 -12.27
N TRP A 135 35.54 14.89 -11.42
CA TRP A 135 35.75 13.90 -10.38
C TRP A 135 36.13 12.51 -10.92
N ALA A 136 35.52 12.08 -12.03
CA ALA A 136 35.88 10.83 -12.71
C ALA A 136 37.30 10.89 -13.29
N ASN A 137 37.70 12.03 -13.88
CA ASN A 137 39.07 12.22 -14.38
C ASN A 137 40.10 12.28 -13.23
N ASP A 138 39.78 12.96 -12.13
CA ASP A 138 40.67 12.98 -10.94
C ASP A 138 40.86 11.56 -10.34
N LEU A 139 39.83 10.69 -10.45
CA LEU A 139 39.91 9.29 -10.05
C LEU A 139 40.78 8.45 -11.02
N LEU A 140 40.74 8.75 -12.33
CA LEU A 140 41.58 8.10 -13.33
C LEU A 140 43.06 8.44 -13.10
N GLU A 141 43.36 9.66 -12.65
CA GLU A 141 44.71 10.09 -12.32
C GLU A 141 45.20 9.52 -10.97
N SER A 142 44.28 9.06 -10.11
CA SER A 142 44.65 8.37 -8.87
C SER A 142 44.92 6.89 -9.16
N ASP A 143 46.15 6.42 -8.91
CA ASP A 143 46.64 5.06 -9.15
C ASP A 143 45.91 3.93 -8.36
N SER A 144 44.67 4.16 -7.91
CA SER A 144 43.86 3.17 -7.20
C SER A 144 43.04 2.32 -8.19
N GLY A 145 43.26 1.02 -8.22
CA GLY A 145 42.57 0.10 -9.13
C GLY A 145 41.05 0.17 -9.11
N ILE A 146 40.46 0.54 -7.96
CA ILE A 146 39.00 0.79 -7.80
C ILE A 146 38.62 2.10 -8.47
N GLY A 147 39.48 3.14 -8.38
CA GLY A 147 39.25 4.43 -9.02
C GLY A 147 39.22 4.31 -10.56
N VAL A 148 40.17 3.57 -11.14
CA VAL A 148 40.22 3.33 -12.58
C VAL A 148 39.02 2.52 -13.08
N TRP A 149 38.55 1.51 -12.33
CA TRP A 149 37.37 0.74 -12.68
C TRP A 149 36.08 1.59 -12.63
N LEU A 150 35.87 2.39 -11.55
CA LEU A 150 34.74 3.30 -11.41
C LEU A 150 34.72 4.39 -12.47
N ALA A 151 35.88 4.98 -12.76
CA ALA A 151 36.02 6.01 -13.77
C ALA A 151 35.78 5.46 -15.19
N GLY A 152 36.21 4.23 -15.48
CA GLY A 152 35.92 3.52 -16.72
C GLY A 152 34.40 3.34 -16.92
N LEU A 153 33.68 2.86 -15.90
CA LEU A 153 32.23 2.72 -15.93
C LEU A 153 31.48 4.07 -16.14
N ILE A 154 31.95 5.13 -15.48
CA ILE A 154 31.36 6.45 -15.60
C ILE A 154 31.62 7.04 -16.99
N THR A 155 32.83 6.88 -17.54
CA THR A 155 33.20 7.45 -18.83
C THR A 155 32.55 6.69 -19.99
N GLU A 156 32.50 5.36 -19.93
CA GLU A 156 31.91 4.50 -20.97
C GLU A 156 30.38 4.63 -21.09
N ARG A 157 29.69 4.83 -19.97
CA ARG A 157 28.23 5.01 -19.92
C ARG A 157 27.76 6.46 -19.83
N TYR A 158 28.69 7.36 -19.92
CA TYR A 158 28.49 8.76 -19.71
C TYR A 158 27.53 9.41 -20.72
N THR A 159 27.74 9.17 -22.03
CA THR A 159 26.86 9.66 -23.09
C THR A 159 25.45 9.12 -22.98
N ASP A 160 25.31 7.85 -22.62
CA ASP A 160 24.01 7.19 -22.45
C ASP A 160 23.26 7.75 -21.21
N GLY A 161 23.99 8.00 -20.12
CA GLY A 161 23.44 8.57 -18.90
C GLY A 161 22.96 10.02 -19.09
N MET A 162 23.72 10.81 -19.87
CA MET A 162 23.28 12.18 -20.20
C MET A 162 22.13 12.22 -21.19
N ALA A 163 22.12 11.39 -22.19
CA ALA A 163 20.98 11.25 -23.09
C ALA A 163 19.73 10.82 -22.29
N PHE A 164 19.86 9.89 -21.35
CA PHE A 164 18.75 9.50 -20.48
C PHE A 164 18.27 10.67 -19.60
N LEU A 165 19.19 11.46 -19.02
CA LEU A 165 18.84 12.64 -18.23
C LEU A 165 18.15 13.71 -19.09
N THR A 166 18.77 14.12 -20.22
CA THR A 166 18.25 15.18 -21.07
C THR A 166 16.99 14.79 -21.82
N ASP A 167 16.92 13.57 -22.33
CA ASP A 167 15.84 13.14 -23.20
C ASP A 167 14.65 12.50 -22.47
N LYS A 168 14.86 11.97 -21.27
CA LYS A 168 13.80 11.30 -20.50
C LYS A 168 13.53 11.95 -19.14
N VAL A 169 14.54 12.14 -18.29
CA VAL A 169 14.35 12.60 -16.92
C VAL A 169 13.98 14.09 -16.87
N LEU A 170 14.73 14.95 -17.56
CA LEU A 170 14.42 16.40 -17.60
C LEU A 170 13.04 16.69 -18.21
N PRO A 171 12.66 16.17 -19.39
CA PRO A 171 11.32 16.37 -19.94
C PRO A 171 10.22 15.79 -19.06
N TRP A 172 10.46 14.66 -18.40
CA TRP A 172 9.52 14.08 -17.44
C TRP A 172 9.37 15.00 -16.21
N ALA A 173 10.48 15.46 -15.63
CA ALA A 173 10.48 16.38 -14.49
C ALA A 173 9.82 17.72 -14.85
N GLN A 174 10.12 18.28 -16.04
CA GLN A 174 9.46 19.47 -16.53
C GLN A 174 7.96 19.25 -16.73
N LYS A 175 7.55 18.13 -17.34
CA LYS A 175 6.13 17.78 -17.50
C LYS A 175 5.42 17.56 -16.16
N ALA A 176 6.11 17.09 -15.14
CA ALA A 176 5.55 16.92 -13.80
C ALA A 176 5.42 18.26 -13.04
N ILE A 177 6.35 19.20 -13.25
CA ILE A 177 6.42 20.48 -12.54
C ILE A 177 5.65 21.60 -13.24
N VAL A 178 5.69 21.66 -14.56
CA VAL A 178 4.96 22.68 -15.35
C VAL A 178 3.47 22.78 -14.97
N PRO A 179 2.74 21.68 -14.72
CA PRO A 179 1.40 21.77 -14.16
C PRO A 179 1.35 22.39 -12.77
N LEU A 180 2.38 22.22 -11.94
CA LEU A 180 2.44 22.76 -10.57
C LEU A 180 2.79 24.26 -10.55
N THR A 181 3.58 24.73 -11.53
CA THR A 181 4.05 26.13 -11.60
C THR A 181 3.19 27.01 -12.52
N ASN A 182 2.78 26.49 -13.70
CA ASN A 182 2.01 27.21 -14.69
C ASN A 182 0.53 26.77 -14.78
N GLY A 183 0.13 25.83 -13.91
CA GLY A 183 -1.06 25.02 -14.09
C GLY A 183 -2.33 25.57 -13.50
N ILE A 184 -2.51 26.88 -13.35
CA ILE A 184 -3.85 27.39 -13.04
C ILE A 184 -4.82 27.18 -14.22
N TRP A 185 -4.36 27.17 -15.46
CA TRP A 185 -5.24 27.07 -16.63
C TRP A 185 -5.22 25.75 -17.41
N SER A 186 -4.09 25.08 -17.58
CA SER A 186 -4.02 23.81 -18.33
C SER A 186 -4.24 22.57 -17.46
N GLY A 187 -3.89 22.65 -16.17
CA GLY A 187 -4.18 21.63 -15.16
C GLY A 187 -5.65 21.60 -14.71
N ILE A 188 -6.43 22.67 -14.98
CA ILE A 188 -7.80 22.81 -14.48
C ILE A 188 -8.70 21.66 -14.94
N ARG A 189 -8.62 21.16 -16.14
CA ARG A 189 -9.51 20.07 -16.59
C ARG A 189 -9.20 18.73 -15.88
N GLY A 190 -7.93 18.37 -15.72
CA GLY A 190 -7.55 17.17 -14.98
C GLY A 190 -7.68 17.35 -13.47
N ALA A 191 -7.30 18.54 -12.95
CA ALA A 191 -7.42 18.88 -11.54
C ALA A 191 -8.89 19.05 -11.11
N VAL A 192 -9.76 19.59 -11.95
CA VAL A 192 -11.21 19.70 -11.68
C VAL A 192 -11.84 18.30 -11.60
N GLY A 193 -11.48 17.38 -12.50
CA GLY A 193 -11.96 16.01 -12.44
C GLY A 193 -11.48 15.30 -11.14
N PHE A 194 -10.20 15.39 -10.83
CA PHE A 194 -9.65 14.83 -9.61
C PHE A 194 -10.21 15.50 -8.34
N ALA A 195 -10.34 16.84 -8.34
CA ALA A 195 -10.95 17.57 -7.22
C ALA A 195 -12.42 17.19 -7.03
N PHE A 196 -13.16 17.02 -8.11
CA PHE A 196 -14.53 16.55 -8.07
C PHE A 196 -14.62 15.14 -7.48
N ASP A 197 -13.79 14.20 -7.97
CA ASP A 197 -13.74 12.84 -7.44
C ASP A 197 -13.35 12.81 -5.97
N LEU A 198 -12.41 13.68 -5.56
CA LEU A 198 -12.00 13.81 -4.16
C LEU A 198 -13.12 14.38 -3.28
N ILE A 199 -13.82 15.43 -3.73
CA ILE A 199 -14.95 16.03 -3.01
C ILE A 199 -16.07 15.00 -2.85
N VAL A 200 -16.43 14.31 -3.94
CA VAL A 200 -17.43 13.24 -3.89
C VAL A 200 -16.95 12.10 -2.97
N GLY A 201 -15.66 11.74 -3.05
CA GLY A 201 -15.03 10.76 -2.17
C GLY A 201 -15.12 11.16 -0.69
N ILE A 202 -14.84 12.41 -0.34
CA ILE A 202 -15.01 12.94 1.04
C ILE A 202 -16.47 12.88 1.48
N ILE A 203 -17.41 13.29 0.64
CA ILE A 203 -18.83 13.20 0.96
C ILE A 203 -19.24 11.74 1.22
N VAL A 204 -18.81 10.83 0.34
CA VAL A 204 -19.07 9.39 0.50
C VAL A 204 -18.42 8.85 1.77
N SER A 205 -17.20 9.28 2.12
CA SER A 205 -16.52 8.86 3.34
C SER A 205 -17.28 9.28 4.60
N ILE A 206 -17.79 10.50 4.64
CA ILE A 206 -18.63 11.00 5.74
C ILE A 206 -19.89 10.13 5.91
N TYR A 207 -20.58 9.82 4.81
CA TYR A 207 -21.75 8.95 4.84
C TYR A 207 -21.41 7.53 5.32
N LEU A 208 -20.34 6.95 4.81
CA LEU A 208 -19.89 5.59 5.19
C LEU A 208 -19.49 5.51 6.67
N MET A 209 -18.72 6.48 7.16
CA MET A 209 -18.37 6.55 8.58
C MET A 209 -19.60 6.78 9.47
N GLY A 210 -20.53 7.65 9.05
CA GLY A 210 -21.77 7.91 9.76
C GLY A 210 -22.71 6.71 9.84
N MET A 211 -22.79 5.93 8.77
CA MET A 211 -23.70 4.77 8.67
C MET A 211 -23.01 3.42 8.96
N LYS A 212 -21.74 3.41 9.36
CA LYS A 212 -20.91 2.20 9.51
C LYS A 212 -21.64 1.08 10.26
N GLU A 213 -22.17 1.36 11.45
CA GLU A 213 -22.82 0.34 12.29
C GLU A 213 -24.12 -0.18 11.67
N LYS A 214 -24.95 0.74 11.13
CA LYS A 214 -26.19 0.37 10.46
C LYS A 214 -25.93 -0.48 9.21
N SER A 215 -24.92 -0.12 8.43
CA SER A 215 -24.52 -0.85 7.22
C SER A 215 -23.98 -2.23 7.56
N LEU A 216 -23.08 -2.33 8.55
CA LEU A 216 -22.57 -3.61 9.04
C LEU A 216 -23.71 -4.49 9.58
N ALA A 217 -24.63 -3.94 10.36
CA ALA A 217 -25.78 -4.68 10.89
C ALA A 217 -26.68 -5.20 9.75
N ARG A 218 -26.90 -4.42 8.68
CA ARG A 218 -27.66 -4.85 7.50
C ARG A 218 -26.95 -5.98 6.75
N CYS A 219 -25.61 -5.86 6.56
CA CYS A 219 -24.81 -6.92 5.94
C CYS A 219 -24.87 -8.21 6.78
N CYS A 220 -24.70 -8.10 8.11
CA CYS A 220 -24.86 -9.25 9.01
C CYS A 220 -26.25 -9.88 8.87
N LYS A 221 -27.32 -9.06 8.92
CA LYS A 221 -28.69 -9.56 8.74
C LYS A 221 -28.87 -10.29 7.40
N ALA A 222 -28.30 -9.77 6.32
CA ALA A 222 -28.37 -10.41 5.00
C ALA A 222 -27.66 -11.76 4.98
N VAL A 223 -26.49 -11.88 5.61
CA VAL A 223 -25.73 -13.14 5.71
C VAL A 223 -26.53 -14.19 6.51
N TYR A 224 -27.09 -13.81 7.68
CA TYR A 224 -27.90 -14.73 8.48
C TYR A 224 -29.24 -15.10 7.81
N ALA A 225 -29.79 -14.22 6.96
CA ALA A 225 -30.98 -14.54 6.18
C ALA A 225 -30.72 -15.51 5.01
N ALA A 226 -29.50 -15.44 4.44
CA ALA A 226 -29.14 -16.25 3.27
C ALA A 226 -28.52 -17.61 3.62
N LEU A 227 -27.93 -17.76 4.79
CA LEU A 227 -27.17 -18.95 5.20
C LEU A 227 -27.70 -19.52 6.53
N PRO A 228 -27.59 -20.85 6.73
CA PRO A 228 -27.77 -21.46 8.04
C PRO A 228 -26.83 -20.85 9.08
N GLU A 229 -27.26 -20.77 10.34
CA GLU A 229 -26.58 -20.08 11.43
C GLU A 229 -25.09 -20.47 11.56
N GLU A 230 -24.79 -21.77 11.52
CA GLU A 230 -23.41 -22.28 11.60
C GLU A 230 -22.50 -21.74 10.49
N ASN A 231 -23.03 -21.68 9.25
CA ASN A 231 -22.31 -21.15 8.10
C ASN A 231 -22.22 -19.63 8.15
N ALA A 232 -23.27 -18.94 8.60
CA ALA A 232 -23.28 -17.49 8.79
C ALA A 232 -22.22 -17.05 9.81
N ASP A 233 -22.12 -17.76 10.94
CA ASP A 233 -21.08 -17.53 11.95
C ASP A 233 -19.67 -17.76 11.39
N ALA A 234 -19.48 -18.80 10.57
CA ALA A 234 -18.20 -19.04 9.92
C ALA A 234 -17.81 -17.88 8.98
N VAL A 235 -18.76 -17.38 8.19
CA VAL A 235 -18.56 -16.21 7.31
C VAL A 235 -18.23 -14.96 8.12
N MET A 236 -18.94 -14.72 9.23
CA MET A 236 -18.69 -13.57 10.08
C MET A 236 -17.33 -13.62 10.77
N ARG A 237 -16.88 -14.79 11.24
CA ARG A 237 -15.52 -14.98 11.76
C ARG A 237 -14.48 -14.71 10.67
N GLY A 238 -14.67 -15.25 9.48
CA GLY A 238 -13.81 -15.02 8.31
C GLY A 238 -13.70 -13.52 7.97
N THR A 239 -14.83 -12.82 7.88
CA THR A 239 -14.87 -11.38 7.58
C THR A 239 -14.13 -10.55 8.63
N ARG A 240 -14.27 -10.87 9.91
CA ARG A 240 -13.52 -10.21 10.99
C ARG A 240 -12.01 -10.46 10.85
N ARG A 241 -11.61 -11.66 10.49
CA ARG A 241 -10.21 -12.02 10.26
C ARG A 241 -9.62 -11.27 9.07
N VAL A 242 -10.33 -11.24 7.94
CA VAL A 242 -9.96 -10.47 6.74
C VAL A 242 -9.80 -8.98 7.10
N ASN A 243 -10.77 -8.42 7.83
CA ASN A 243 -10.66 -7.02 8.25
C ASN A 243 -9.46 -6.77 9.17
N ALA A 244 -9.15 -7.69 10.08
CA ALA A 244 -7.98 -7.57 10.96
C ALA A 244 -6.66 -7.59 10.17
N ILE A 245 -6.50 -8.52 9.23
CA ILE A 245 -5.33 -8.61 8.36
C ILE A 245 -5.18 -7.32 7.54
N PHE A 246 -6.25 -6.92 6.85
CA PHE A 246 -6.22 -5.77 5.94
C PHE A 246 -5.95 -4.46 6.69
N SER A 247 -6.70 -4.23 7.79
CA SER A 247 -6.52 -3.01 8.58
C SER A 247 -5.18 -2.94 9.29
N GLY A 248 -4.69 -4.08 9.80
CA GLY A 248 -3.38 -4.17 10.44
C GLY A 248 -2.26 -3.82 9.47
N PHE A 249 -2.28 -4.44 8.28
CA PHE A 249 -1.28 -4.19 7.25
C PHE A 249 -1.30 -2.74 6.76
N VAL A 250 -2.47 -2.24 6.34
CA VAL A 250 -2.58 -0.89 5.76
C VAL A 250 -2.16 0.18 6.76
N ARG A 251 -2.67 0.12 8.00
CA ARG A 251 -2.30 1.09 9.05
C ARG A 251 -0.84 0.97 9.42
N GLY A 252 -0.36 -0.26 9.61
CA GLY A 252 1.03 -0.51 9.97
C GLY A 252 1.97 0.04 8.90
N LYS A 253 1.73 -0.25 7.62
CA LYS A 253 2.62 0.17 6.55
C LYS A 253 2.57 1.68 6.27
N LEU A 254 1.41 2.32 6.40
CA LEU A 254 1.32 3.78 6.31
C LEU A 254 2.06 4.49 7.46
N LEU A 255 1.90 3.99 8.69
CA LEU A 255 2.61 4.52 9.85
C LEU A 255 4.12 4.33 9.73
N ASP A 256 4.55 3.14 9.33
CA ASP A 256 5.93 2.78 9.04
C ASP A 256 6.56 3.75 8.03
N SER A 257 5.93 3.92 6.88
CA SER A 257 6.36 4.82 5.80
C SER A 257 6.45 6.28 6.25
N LEU A 258 5.50 6.73 7.06
CA LEU A 258 5.52 8.08 7.63
C LEU A 258 6.72 8.27 8.57
N ILE A 259 6.98 7.30 9.45
CA ILE A 259 8.11 7.35 10.38
C ILE A 259 9.43 7.34 9.62
N ILE A 260 9.57 6.46 8.63
CA ILE A 260 10.78 6.39 7.78
C ILE A 260 10.99 7.70 7.02
N GLY A 261 9.95 8.29 6.47
CA GLY A 261 10.03 9.61 5.81
C GLY A 261 10.50 10.71 6.75
N ILE A 262 9.95 10.77 7.96
CA ILE A 262 10.35 11.75 9.00
C ILE A 262 11.80 11.51 9.45
N LEU A 263 12.19 10.27 9.73
CA LEU A 263 13.56 9.93 10.11
C LEU A 263 14.55 10.30 9.00
N CYS A 264 14.21 9.98 7.75
CA CYS A 264 15.01 10.37 6.59
C CYS A 264 15.16 11.87 6.51
N PHE A 265 14.08 12.65 6.70
CA PHE A 265 14.13 14.11 6.69
C PHE A 265 15.03 14.67 7.79
N ILE A 266 14.88 14.20 9.02
CA ILE A 266 15.69 14.64 10.17
C ILE A 266 17.17 14.34 9.94
N CYS A 267 17.49 13.09 9.60
CA CYS A 267 18.88 12.66 9.43
C CYS A 267 19.54 13.33 8.23
N CYS A 268 18.87 13.43 7.09
CA CYS A 268 19.40 14.14 5.91
C CYS A 268 19.59 15.64 6.18
N SER A 269 18.72 16.25 7.00
CA SER A 269 18.88 17.65 7.43
C SER A 269 20.10 17.85 8.32
N ILE A 270 20.33 16.95 9.29
CA ILE A 270 21.50 16.97 10.16
C ILE A 270 22.80 16.79 9.36
N LEU A 271 22.77 15.86 8.40
CA LEU A 271 23.89 15.57 7.51
C LEU A 271 24.06 16.63 6.40
N LYS A 272 23.20 17.65 6.37
CA LYS A 272 23.18 18.72 5.33
C LYS A 272 23.20 18.17 3.91
N MET A 273 22.38 17.15 3.67
CA MET A 273 22.27 16.53 2.35
C MET A 273 21.54 17.46 1.37
N PRO A 274 21.95 17.49 0.09
CA PRO A 274 21.22 18.22 -0.93
C PRO A 274 19.85 17.58 -1.15
N TYR A 275 18.86 18.41 -1.52
CA TYR A 275 17.51 17.96 -1.83
C TYR A 275 16.83 17.17 -0.71
N THR A 276 17.17 17.44 0.55
CA THR A 276 16.65 16.72 1.73
C THR A 276 15.14 16.54 1.71
N PRO A 277 14.28 17.56 1.44
CA PRO A 277 12.83 17.38 1.43
C PRO A 277 12.37 16.44 0.32
N LEU A 278 12.92 16.62 -0.90
CA LEU A 278 12.59 15.75 -2.04
C LEU A 278 12.97 14.30 -1.76
N VAL A 279 14.19 14.06 -1.31
CA VAL A 279 14.71 12.74 -0.97
C VAL A 279 13.85 12.06 0.10
N SER A 280 13.52 12.79 1.16
CA SER A 280 12.75 12.23 2.28
C SER A 280 11.32 11.90 1.90
N VAL A 281 10.68 12.72 1.06
CA VAL A 281 9.35 12.44 0.51
C VAL A 281 9.39 11.22 -0.40
N VAL A 282 10.36 11.16 -1.31
CA VAL A 282 10.51 10.03 -2.23
C VAL A 282 10.73 8.74 -1.43
N VAL A 283 11.67 8.72 -0.49
CA VAL A 283 11.95 7.56 0.37
C VAL A 283 10.73 7.17 1.19
N GLY A 284 10.06 8.13 1.85
CA GLY A 284 8.88 7.87 2.67
C GLY A 284 7.69 7.33 1.86
N VAL A 285 7.39 7.96 0.72
CA VAL A 285 6.27 7.53 -0.14
C VAL A 285 6.53 6.15 -0.77
N THR A 286 7.72 5.92 -1.30
CA THR A 286 8.05 4.62 -1.91
C THR A 286 8.11 3.50 -0.88
N ASN A 287 8.44 3.79 0.39
CA ASN A 287 8.46 2.82 1.48
C ASN A 287 7.10 2.16 1.76
N VAL A 288 6.01 2.75 1.25
CA VAL A 288 4.67 2.11 1.28
C VAL A 288 4.68 0.76 0.57
N ILE A 289 5.51 0.58 -0.47
CA ILE A 289 5.65 -0.68 -1.20
C ILE A 289 6.63 -1.58 -0.46
N PRO A 290 6.19 -2.72 0.10
CA PRO A 290 7.08 -3.62 0.81
C PRO A 290 8.21 -4.13 -0.08
N PHE A 291 9.39 -4.33 0.46
CA PHE A 291 10.62 -4.82 -0.19
C PHE A 291 11.17 -3.91 -1.29
N PHE A 292 10.37 -3.51 -2.27
CA PHE A 292 10.83 -2.69 -3.41
C PHE A 292 10.87 -1.20 -3.10
N GLY A 293 10.04 -0.74 -2.16
CA GLY A 293 9.95 0.67 -1.79
C GLY A 293 11.29 1.32 -1.44
N PRO A 294 12.08 0.70 -0.55
CA PRO A 294 13.40 1.21 -0.21
C PRO A 294 14.33 1.45 -1.40
N PHE A 295 14.36 0.51 -2.35
CA PHE A 295 15.20 0.62 -3.55
C PHE A 295 14.66 1.68 -4.52
N LEU A 296 13.34 1.71 -4.71
CA LEU A 296 12.68 2.70 -5.57
C LEU A 296 12.87 4.13 -5.06
N GLY A 297 13.03 4.31 -3.75
CA GLY A 297 13.33 5.59 -3.14
C GLY A 297 14.82 5.91 -3.09
N ALA A 298 15.65 4.96 -2.67
CA ALA A 298 17.08 5.16 -2.46
C ALA A 298 17.86 5.40 -3.76
N VAL A 299 17.59 4.61 -4.81
CA VAL A 299 18.35 4.69 -6.07
C VAL A 299 18.22 6.05 -6.75
N PRO A 300 17.02 6.58 -7.04
CA PRO A 300 16.91 7.92 -7.63
C PRO A 300 17.42 9.01 -6.71
N SER A 301 17.24 8.87 -5.38
CA SER A 301 17.75 9.84 -4.40
C SER A 301 19.28 9.86 -4.36
N ALA A 302 19.92 8.70 -4.34
CA ALA A 302 21.37 8.58 -4.40
C ALA A 302 21.93 9.20 -5.70
N PHE A 303 21.25 8.95 -6.82
CA PHE A 303 21.64 9.55 -8.11
C PHE A 303 21.55 11.09 -8.09
N LEU A 304 20.47 11.66 -7.54
CA LEU A 304 20.33 13.11 -7.40
C LEU A 304 21.45 13.72 -6.53
N ILE A 305 21.78 13.06 -5.42
CA ILE A 305 22.86 13.52 -4.52
C ILE A 305 24.23 13.36 -5.19
N LEU A 306 24.45 12.29 -5.96
CA LEU A 306 25.69 12.04 -6.70
C LEU A 306 26.01 13.18 -7.66
N LEU A 307 25.02 13.72 -8.35
CA LEU A 307 25.18 14.85 -9.27
C LEU A 307 25.72 16.11 -8.57
N VAL A 308 25.37 16.29 -7.29
CA VAL A 308 25.83 17.45 -6.49
C VAL A 308 27.20 17.18 -5.89
N SER A 309 27.38 16.04 -5.24
CA SER A 309 28.61 15.68 -4.52
C SER A 309 28.74 14.16 -4.35
N PRO A 310 29.77 13.53 -4.97
CA PRO A 310 30.04 12.10 -4.79
C PRO A 310 30.28 11.70 -3.33
N LYS A 311 30.95 12.57 -2.55
CA LYS A 311 31.19 12.33 -1.11
C LYS A 311 29.89 12.24 -0.32
N GLN A 312 28.96 13.15 -0.57
CA GLN A 312 27.65 13.14 0.10
C GLN A 312 26.79 11.95 -0.37
N CYS A 313 26.92 11.53 -1.64
CA CYS A 313 26.26 10.32 -2.12
C CYS A 313 26.73 9.07 -1.36
N LEU A 314 28.03 8.92 -1.12
CA LEU A 314 28.56 7.82 -0.33
C LEU A 314 27.99 7.82 1.09
N VAL A 315 27.97 8.98 1.75
CA VAL A 315 27.38 9.13 3.09
C VAL A 315 25.89 8.79 3.07
N PHE A 316 25.16 9.24 2.04
CA PHE A 316 23.74 8.92 1.87
C PHE A 316 23.50 7.40 1.70
N VAL A 317 24.29 6.72 0.88
CA VAL A 317 24.18 5.28 0.66
C VAL A 317 24.39 4.52 1.98
N ILE A 318 25.42 4.89 2.75
CA ILE A 318 25.65 4.28 4.07
C ILE A 318 24.45 4.55 5.01
N PHE A 319 23.99 5.79 5.06
CA PHE A 319 22.85 6.19 5.89
C PHE A 319 21.59 5.42 5.51
N ILE A 320 21.25 5.34 4.21
CA ILE A 320 20.02 4.68 3.77
C ILE A 320 20.05 3.17 4.06
N VAL A 321 21.21 2.53 3.95
CA VAL A 321 21.38 1.12 4.35
C VAL A 321 21.11 0.95 5.85
N ILE A 322 21.66 1.82 6.69
CA ILE A 322 21.42 1.79 8.14
C ILE A 322 19.93 2.02 8.43
N LEU A 323 19.30 2.99 7.77
CA LEU A 323 17.88 3.28 7.92
C LEU A 323 17.02 2.07 7.53
N GLN A 324 17.37 1.37 6.45
CA GLN A 324 16.66 0.17 6.00
C GLN A 324 16.86 -1.03 6.95
N GLN A 325 18.05 -1.17 7.55
CA GLN A 325 18.26 -2.17 8.58
C GLN A 325 17.45 -1.88 9.85
N PHE A 326 17.32 -0.60 10.20
CA PHE A 326 16.45 -0.18 11.31
C PHE A 326 14.97 -0.46 10.99
N ASP A 327 14.53 -0.15 9.77
CA ASP A 327 13.16 -0.46 9.30
C ASP A 327 12.88 -1.97 9.38
N GLY A 328 13.70 -2.77 8.70
CA GLY A 328 13.48 -4.21 8.56
C GLY A 328 13.57 -5.00 9.88
N ASN A 329 14.47 -4.61 10.80
CA ASN A 329 14.74 -5.39 12.01
C ASN A 329 14.07 -4.84 13.28
N ILE A 330 13.72 -3.56 13.30
CA ILE A 330 13.17 -2.92 14.52
C ILE A 330 11.77 -2.36 14.27
N LEU A 331 11.61 -1.50 13.27
CA LEU A 331 10.38 -0.77 13.04
C LEU A 331 9.29 -1.67 12.46
N GLY A 332 9.61 -2.40 11.40
CA GLY A 332 8.71 -3.33 10.74
C GLY A 332 8.11 -4.37 11.69
N PRO A 333 8.90 -5.16 12.44
CA PRO A 333 8.38 -6.10 13.42
C PRO A 333 7.54 -5.44 14.52
N LYS A 334 7.90 -4.24 14.98
CA LYS A 334 7.13 -3.54 16.02
C LYS A 334 5.79 -2.98 15.51
N ILE A 335 5.72 -2.52 14.28
CA ILE A 335 4.53 -1.86 13.73
C ILE A 335 3.62 -2.86 13.04
N LEU A 336 4.16 -3.67 12.13
CA LEU A 336 3.39 -4.66 11.39
C LEU A 336 3.16 -5.95 12.17
N GLY A 337 4.09 -6.36 13.07
CA GLY A 337 4.02 -7.63 13.78
C GLY A 337 3.78 -8.79 12.82
N ASP A 338 3.02 -9.79 13.30
CA ASP A 338 2.55 -10.92 12.47
C ASP A 338 1.25 -10.60 11.71
N ALA A 339 1.02 -9.31 11.34
CA ALA A 339 -0.26 -8.86 10.81
C ALA A 339 -0.71 -9.63 9.55
N THR A 340 0.22 -10.08 8.73
CA THR A 340 -0.09 -10.83 7.50
C THR A 340 0.08 -12.34 7.65
N GLY A 341 0.98 -12.81 8.51
CA GLY A 341 1.25 -14.24 8.74
C GLY A 341 1.78 -14.99 7.51
N ILE A 342 2.21 -14.27 6.46
CA ILE A 342 2.73 -14.86 5.22
C ILE A 342 4.26 -14.76 5.17
N SER A 343 4.91 -15.77 4.55
CA SER A 343 6.37 -15.74 4.38
C SER A 343 6.80 -14.70 3.34
N SER A 344 8.04 -14.22 3.45
CA SER A 344 8.61 -13.21 2.55
C SER A 344 8.52 -13.60 1.07
N PHE A 345 8.65 -14.89 0.75
CA PHE A 345 8.45 -15.41 -0.61
C PHE A 345 7.07 -15.06 -1.17
N TRP A 346 6.02 -15.33 -0.41
CA TRP A 346 4.64 -15.06 -0.84
C TRP A 346 4.33 -13.56 -0.87
N VAL A 347 5.02 -12.75 -0.06
CA VAL A 347 4.92 -11.28 -0.16
C VAL A 347 5.47 -10.79 -1.50
N ILE A 348 6.63 -11.32 -1.94
CA ILE A 348 7.20 -10.96 -3.25
C ILE A 348 6.25 -11.37 -4.38
N VAL A 349 5.70 -12.58 -4.34
CA VAL A 349 4.72 -13.05 -5.33
C VAL A 349 3.50 -12.14 -5.36
N ALA A 350 2.95 -11.78 -4.19
CA ALA A 350 1.80 -10.88 -4.07
C ALA A 350 2.04 -9.50 -4.67
N ILE A 351 3.26 -8.94 -4.47
CA ILE A 351 3.66 -7.65 -5.03
C ILE A 351 3.78 -7.73 -6.55
N LEU A 352 4.42 -8.76 -7.08
CA LEU A 352 4.60 -8.94 -8.53
C LEU A 352 3.26 -9.11 -9.23
N VAL A 353 2.42 -10.00 -8.71
CA VAL A 353 1.07 -10.24 -9.27
C VAL A 353 0.20 -9.00 -9.13
N GLY A 354 0.13 -8.42 -7.93
CA GLY A 354 -0.64 -7.21 -7.69
C GLY A 354 -0.18 -6.04 -8.56
N GLY A 355 1.14 -5.87 -8.70
CA GLY A 355 1.75 -4.86 -9.56
C GLY A 355 1.38 -5.02 -11.03
N GLY A 356 1.33 -6.25 -11.53
CA GLY A 356 0.91 -6.56 -12.90
C GLY A 356 -0.56 -6.20 -13.17
N PHE A 357 -1.45 -6.33 -12.17
CA PHE A 357 -2.88 -6.02 -12.32
C PHE A 357 -3.21 -4.53 -12.14
N ALA A 358 -2.63 -3.86 -11.16
CA ALA A 358 -3.04 -2.51 -10.76
C ALA A 358 -1.85 -1.56 -10.44
N GLY A 359 -0.68 -1.82 -11.02
CA GLY A 359 0.50 -0.99 -10.82
C GLY A 359 0.90 -0.83 -9.35
N VAL A 360 1.31 0.37 -8.97
CA VAL A 360 1.78 0.68 -7.60
C VAL A 360 0.71 0.38 -6.54
N LEU A 361 -0.54 0.69 -6.82
CA LEU A 361 -1.66 0.42 -5.92
C LEU A 361 -1.88 -1.09 -5.73
N GLY A 362 -1.70 -1.86 -6.80
CA GLY A 362 -1.73 -3.32 -6.76
C GLY A 362 -0.57 -3.93 -5.99
N MET A 363 0.63 -3.36 -6.06
CA MET A 363 1.76 -3.80 -5.24
C MET A 363 1.48 -3.65 -3.74
N PHE A 364 0.82 -2.56 -3.36
CA PHE A 364 0.47 -2.30 -1.96
C PHE A 364 -0.69 -3.20 -1.48
N ILE A 365 -1.80 -3.22 -2.22
CA ILE A 365 -3.01 -3.97 -1.83
C ILE A 365 -2.83 -5.48 -2.03
N GLY A 366 -1.98 -5.89 -2.96
CA GLY A 366 -1.72 -7.30 -3.28
C GLY A 366 -1.31 -8.14 -2.06
N VAL A 367 -0.48 -7.57 -1.18
CA VAL A 367 0.00 -8.28 0.02
C VAL A 367 -1.14 -8.67 0.97
N PRO A 368 -1.98 -7.76 1.47
CA PRO A 368 -3.09 -8.15 2.34
C PRO A 368 -4.16 -8.99 1.62
N VAL A 369 -4.38 -8.80 0.32
CA VAL A 369 -5.28 -9.65 -0.47
C VAL A 369 -4.76 -11.07 -0.51
N PHE A 370 -3.47 -11.26 -0.79
CA PHE A 370 -2.85 -12.58 -0.82
C PHE A 370 -2.87 -13.25 0.55
N ALA A 371 -2.62 -12.50 1.63
CA ALA A 371 -2.75 -12.98 3.00
C ALA A 371 -4.17 -13.48 3.31
N CYS A 372 -5.19 -12.75 2.86
CA CYS A 372 -6.59 -13.18 3.00
C CYS A 372 -6.91 -14.45 2.20
N ILE A 373 -6.37 -14.57 0.98
CA ILE A 373 -6.53 -15.79 0.16
C ILE A 373 -5.87 -16.98 0.85
N GLN A 374 -4.65 -16.82 1.36
CA GLN A 374 -3.93 -17.88 2.07
C GLN A 374 -4.68 -18.31 3.35
N GLU A 375 -5.19 -17.36 4.13
CA GLU A 375 -5.99 -17.66 5.33
C GLU A 375 -7.30 -18.40 4.97
N LEU A 376 -7.96 -17.99 3.88
CA LEU A 376 -9.15 -18.70 3.37
C LEU A 376 -8.83 -20.14 2.95
N LEU A 377 -7.76 -20.33 2.20
CA LEU A 377 -7.31 -21.65 1.78
C LEU A 377 -6.99 -22.54 2.98
N LYS A 378 -6.26 -22.00 3.96
CA LYS A 378 -5.96 -22.68 5.23
C LYS A 378 -7.24 -23.09 5.94
N PHE A 379 -8.18 -22.16 6.10
CA PHE A 379 -9.48 -22.43 6.73
C PHE A 379 -10.25 -23.56 6.02
N LEU A 380 -10.28 -23.55 4.68
CA LEU A 380 -10.95 -24.57 3.89
C LEU A 380 -10.27 -25.95 4.01
N MET A 381 -8.93 -25.97 4.01
CA MET A 381 -8.14 -27.18 4.22
C MET A 381 -8.37 -27.76 5.62
N ASP A 382 -8.24 -26.96 6.65
CA ASP A 382 -8.42 -27.37 8.05
C ASP A 382 -9.84 -27.91 8.28
N ARG A 383 -10.86 -27.25 7.71
CA ARG A 383 -12.25 -27.72 7.79
C ARG A 383 -12.43 -29.11 7.16
N ARG A 384 -11.77 -29.38 6.01
CA ARG A 384 -11.80 -30.70 5.35
C ARG A 384 -11.03 -31.76 6.10
N LEU A 385 -9.85 -31.41 6.65
CA LEU A 385 -9.02 -32.33 7.42
C LEU A 385 -9.72 -32.76 8.71
N ARG A 386 -10.31 -31.81 9.45
CA ARG A 386 -11.11 -32.11 10.65
C ARG A 386 -12.28 -33.05 10.36
N LYS A 387 -12.98 -32.88 9.23
CA LYS A 387 -14.04 -33.79 8.83
C LYS A 387 -13.55 -35.24 8.52
N ARG A 388 -12.26 -35.38 8.22
CA ARG A 388 -11.60 -36.66 7.96
C ARG A 388 -10.83 -37.21 9.15
N ASN A 389 -10.93 -36.57 10.33
CA ASN A 389 -10.15 -36.87 11.54
C ASN A 389 -8.62 -36.86 11.27
N MET A 390 -8.15 -35.96 10.39
CA MET A 390 -6.74 -35.85 10.05
C MET A 390 -6.12 -34.64 10.75
N PRO A 391 -4.80 -34.67 11.03
CA PRO A 391 -4.09 -33.55 11.64
C PRO A 391 -4.21 -32.28 10.78
N THR A 392 -4.38 -31.13 11.42
CA THR A 392 -4.43 -29.82 10.72
C THR A 392 -3.05 -29.15 10.64
N GLU A 393 -2.06 -29.66 11.35
CA GLU A 393 -0.69 -29.12 11.37
C GLU A 393 0.06 -29.58 10.11
N ALA A 394 0.64 -28.61 9.37
CA ALA A 394 1.40 -28.88 8.14
C ALA A 394 2.59 -29.82 8.38
N TYR A 395 3.21 -29.74 9.56
CA TYR A 395 4.37 -30.55 9.91
C TYR A 395 4.05 -32.07 9.92
N ALA A 396 2.81 -32.45 10.26
CA ALA A 396 2.38 -33.83 10.23
C ALA A 396 2.39 -34.47 8.83
N TYR A 397 2.56 -33.66 7.77
CA TYR A 397 2.60 -34.11 6.38
C TYR A 397 3.98 -34.12 5.75
N VAL A 398 5.02 -33.65 6.46
CA VAL A 398 6.41 -33.60 5.95
C VAL A 398 6.93 -35.02 5.63
N GLY A 399 6.61 -36.01 6.46
CA GLY A 399 6.98 -37.42 6.20
C GLY A 399 6.21 -38.08 5.06
N ARG A 400 5.00 -37.60 4.77
CA ARG A 400 4.16 -38.12 3.68
C ARG A 400 4.54 -37.56 2.29
N ALA A 401 5.28 -36.48 2.25
CA ALA A 401 5.82 -35.90 1.03
C ALA A 401 7.13 -36.58 0.56
N LYS A 402 7.78 -37.33 1.44
CA LYS A 402 8.89 -38.24 1.08
C LYS A 402 8.24 -39.62 0.86
N ASP A 403 8.49 -40.30 -0.25
CA ASP A 403 7.96 -41.60 -0.63
C ASP A 403 8.33 -42.75 0.34
N SER A 404 8.36 -42.50 1.63
CA SER A 404 8.55 -43.47 2.69
C SER A 404 7.19 -43.77 3.33
N PRO A 405 6.80 -45.08 3.46
CA PRO A 405 5.61 -45.42 4.21
C PRO A 405 5.72 -44.86 5.65
N PRO A 406 4.60 -44.43 6.25
CA PRO A 406 4.63 -43.86 7.60
C PRO A 406 5.07 -44.98 8.57
N GLU A 407 6.20 -44.76 9.27
CA GLU A 407 6.47 -45.45 10.51
C GLU A 407 5.29 -45.19 11.45
N ASP A 408 4.75 -46.26 12.03
CA ASP A 408 3.65 -46.21 13.00
C ASP A 408 3.99 -45.29 14.18
N THR A 409 3.73 -44.03 14.05
CA THR A 409 3.78 -43.09 15.17
C THR A 409 2.42 -43.16 15.87
N PRO A 410 2.33 -43.63 17.12
CA PRO A 410 1.06 -43.73 17.83
C PRO A 410 0.42 -42.37 17.96
N ALA A 411 -0.88 -42.32 17.62
CA ALA A 411 -1.71 -41.11 17.68
C ALA A 411 -1.56 -40.47 19.08
N PRO A 412 -1.39 -39.11 19.14
CA PRO A 412 -1.36 -38.43 20.46
C PRO A 412 -2.69 -38.67 21.17
N LYS A 413 -2.60 -39.20 22.38
CA LYS A 413 -3.74 -39.44 23.29
C LYS A 413 -4.50 -38.12 23.46
N PRO A 414 -5.84 -38.12 23.44
CA PRO A 414 -6.63 -36.95 23.77
C PRO A 414 -6.27 -36.49 25.19
N LYS A 415 -5.98 -35.19 25.31
CA LYS A 415 -5.82 -34.58 26.63
C LYS A 415 -7.17 -34.60 27.32
N ASP A 416 -7.23 -35.25 28.48
CA ASP A 416 -8.40 -35.21 29.33
C ASP A 416 -8.74 -33.77 29.73
N PRO A 417 -10.03 -33.44 29.77
CA PRO A 417 -10.45 -32.12 30.23
C PRO A 417 -10.25 -32.04 31.76
N ALA A 418 -9.47 -31.03 32.17
CA ALA A 418 -9.42 -30.59 33.55
C ALA A 418 -10.29 -29.36 33.72
#